data_cff0ad61734a76b4b2a6ed94e1fcc44b
#
_entry.id   cff0ad61734a76b4b2a6ed94e1fcc44b
#
_cell.length_a   1.000
_cell.length_b   1.000
_cell.length_c   1.000
_cell.angle_alpha   90.00
_cell.angle_beta   90.00
_cell.angle_gamma   90.00
#
_symmetry.space_group_name_H-M   'P 1'
#
loop_
_entity.id
_entity.type
_entity.pdbx_description
1 polymer ?
#
loop_
_entity_poly.entity_id
_entity_poly.type
_entity_poly.pdbx_seq_one_letter_code
_entity_poly.pdbx_strand_id
1 'polypeptide(L)'
;HVLSRRQRQMCIRDRVYRSLPEKWDIILSPDNPSYKDLPGVWVLIGGLWIAHFAYWGFNQYITQRALGAKSLPEAQKGVMFAAYLKIIMPLVIVLPGICAAVLFPLLETSDKAYPMMMSLLPNGLLGLTFAALIAAIVSSLASMTNSISTIFTMDVYRAYATNNPSNTRLVNIGRSTSVIALIIAVFSATPLLGSLESAFQYIQNFTGFFTPGILVIFLVALFWPKATTLSVLNAALTSLVLSIFIFYFFPDYPFIHRMAVVFFSSFFVCYLTSLIQGYTDSPKAINLKDINFATSKAFNINTAVVVVAVSYTHLTLPTT
;
A
#
# COMPACT_ATOMS: atom_id res chain seq x y z
N HIS A 1 -23.56 5.87 44.32
CA HIS A 1 -23.01 4.69 43.66
C HIS A 1 -21.81 5.11 42.81
N VAL A 2 -20.62 4.98 43.39
CA VAL A 2 -19.37 5.20 42.67
C VAL A 2 -19.05 3.91 41.90
N LEU A 3 -19.32 3.89 40.60
CA LEU A 3 -18.90 2.79 39.72
C LEU A 3 -17.39 2.59 39.83
N SER A 4 -16.96 1.34 40.00
CA SER A 4 -15.52 1.02 40.05
C SER A 4 -14.82 1.46 38.74
N ARG A 5 -13.49 1.69 38.76
CA ARG A 5 -12.73 2.07 37.57
C ARG A 5 -12.95 1.08 36.40
N ARG A 6 -13.05 -0.22 36.68
CA ARG A 6 -13.35 -1.25 35.68
C ARG A 6 -14.74 -1.12 35.07
N GLN A 7 -15.75 -0.81 35.89
CA GLN A 7 -17.12 -0.62 35.41
C GLN A 7 -17.25 0.64 34.54
N ARG A 8 -16.55 1.73 34.88
CA ARG A 8 -16.50 2.93 34.02
C ARG A 8 -15.82 2.66 32.67
N GLN A 9 -14.71 1.92 32.66
CA GLN A 9 -14.02 1.57 31.41
C GLN A 9 -14.88 0.65 30.52
N MET A 10 -15.59 -0.32 31.15
CA MET A 10 -16.52 -1.18 30.43
C MET A 10 -17.70 -0.40 29.84
N CYS A 11 -18.28 0.54 30.61
CA CYS A 11 -19.34 1.41 30.11
C CYS A 11 -18.91 2.33 28.96
N ILE A 12 -17.66 2.83 28.96
CA ILE A 12 -17.14 3.65 27.87
C ILE A 12 -16.97 2.79 26.59
N ARG A 13 -16.37 1.62 26.71
CA ARG A 13 -16.21 0.68 25.59
C ARG A 13 -17.55 0.27 24.98
N ASP A 14 -18.50 -0.12 25.83
CA ASP A 14 -19.83 -0.54 25.39
C ASP A 14 -20.62 0.62 24.78
N ARG A 15 -20.40 1.85 25.27
CA ARG A 15 -21.02 3.04 24.68
C ARG A 15 -20.48 3.31 23.28
N VAL A 16 -19.16 3.29 23.09
CA VAL A 16 -18.54 3.50 21.78
C VAL A 16 -19.00 2.43 20.79
N TYR A 17 -19.04 1.17 21.20
CA TYR A 17 -19.50 0.06 20.38
C TYR A 17 -20.99 0.24 19.99
N ARG A 18 -21.85 0.58 20.96
CA ARG A 18 -23.30 0.76 20.71
C ARG A 18 -23.67 2.03 19.96
N SER A 19 -22.82 3.05 20.00
CA SER A 19 -23.09 4.33 19.32
C SER A 19 -22.92 4.24 17.80
N LEU A 20 -21.98 3.42 17.34
CA LEU A 20 -21.62 3.28 15.92
C LEU A 20 -21.26 1.82 15.63
N PRO A 21 -22.22 0.88 15.74
CA PRO A 21 -21.96 -0.54 15.53
C PRO A 21 -21.40 -0.83 14.13
N GLU A 22 -21.89 -0.13 13.10
CA GLU A 22 -21.47 -0.27 11.71
C GLU A 22 -20.00 0.10 11.45
N LYS A 23 -19.36 0.86 12.35
CA LYS A 23 -17.94 1.23 12.24
C LYS A 23 -16.98 0.09 12.65
N TRP A 24 -17.52 -0.97 13.22
CA TRP A 24 -16.76 -2.16 13.62
C TRP A 24 -16.81 -3.26 12.57
N ASP A 25 -17.70 -3.13 11.57
CA ASP A 25 -17.81 -4.09 10.50
C ASP A 25 -16.62 -3.97 9.55
N ILE A 26 -15.86 -5.06 9.39
CA ILE A 26 -14.75 -5.15 8.44
C ILE A 26 -15.27 -5.49 7.05
N ILE A 27 -16.36 -6.27 6.99
CA ILE A 27 -17.01 -6.66 5.74
C ILE A 27 -18.29 -5.85 5.62
N LEU A 28 -18.27 -4.84 4.76
CA LEU A 28 -19.39 -3.94 4.58
C LEU A 28 -20.51 -4.60 3.76
N SER A 29 -21.76 -4.33 4.16
CA SER A 29 -22.94 -4.69 3.37
C SER A 29 -23.14 -3.70 2.20
N PRO A 30 -23.84 -4.11 1.11
CA PRO A 30 -24.13 -3.22 -0.02
C PRO A 30 -24.88 -1.93 0.34
N ASP A 31 -25.63 -1.94 1.44
CA ASP A 31 -26.41 -0.78 1.91
C ASP A 31 -25.53 0.25 2.66
N ASN A 32 -24.30 -0.10 3.00
CA ASN A 32 -23.39 0.81 3.69
C ASN A 32 -22.86 1.89 2.72
N PRO A 33 -22.93 3.19 3.06
CA PRO A 33 -22.44 4.28 2.20
C PRO A 33 -20.98 4.12 1.78
N SER A 34 -20.14 3.52 2.62
CA SER A 34 -18.72 3.27 2.34
C SER A 34 -18.46 1.99 1.52
N TYR A 35 -19.50 1.29 1.06
CA TYR A 35 -19.34 0.07 0.27
C TYR A 35 -18.54 0.28 -1.03
N LYS A 36 -18.66 1.46 -1.65
CA LYS A 36 -17.87 1.82 -2.84
C LYS A 36 -16.35 1.78 -2.58
N ASP A 37 -15.93 2.07 -1.37
CA ASP A 37 -14.53 2.13 -0.99
C ASP A 37 -14.00 0.77 -0.56
N LEU A 38 -14.85 -0.05 0.07
CA LEU A 38 -14.51 -1.39 0.54
C LEU A 38 -15.67 -2.36 0.27
N PRO A 39 -15.82 -2.87 -0.97
CA PRO A 39 -16.99 -3.63 -1.41
C PRO A 39 -17.01 -5.07 -0.87
N GLY A 40 -17.24 -5.22 0.45
CA GLY A 40 -17.53 -6.49 1.11
C GLY A 40 -16.47 -7.58 0.91
N VAL A 41 -16.90 -8.84 0.91
CA VAL A 41 -16.02 -10.03 0.75
C VAL A 41 -15.29 -10.06 -0.61
N TRP A 42 -15.89 -9.49 -1.64
CA TRP A 42 -15.31 -9.48 -2.99
C TRP A 42 -13.99 -8.73 -3.07
N VAL A 43 -13.72 -7.83 -2.12
CA VAL A 43 -12.42 -7.14 -1.98
C VAL A 43 -11.27 -8.13 -1.78
N LEU A 44 -11.49 -9.18 -1.00
CA LEU A 44 -10.47 -10.19 -0.68
C LEU A 44 -10.09 -11.03 -1.90
N ILE A 45 -11.09 -11.38 -2.72
CA ILE A 45 -10.90 -12.17 -3.95
C ILE A 45 -10.46 -11.25 -5.10
N GLY A 46 -10.97 -10.01 -5.14
CA GLY A 46 -10.76 -9.04 -6.20
C GLY A 46 -9.39 -8.37 -6.16
N GLY A 47 -9.35 -7.10 -5.76
CA GLY A 47 -8.19 -6.23 -5.95
C GLY A 47 -7.28 -6.04 -4.74
N LEU A 48 -7.72 -6.39 -3.53
CA LEU A 48 -6.96 -6.08 -2.32
C LEU A 48 -5.59 -6.80 -2.28
N TRP A 49 -5.55 -8.07 -2.65
CA TRP A 49 -4.30 -8.82 -2.73
C TRP A 49 -3.36 -8.25 -3.81
N ILE A 50 -3.91 -7.72 -4.93
CA ILE A 50 -3.14 -7.06 -5.99
C ILE A 50 -2.44 -5.84 -5.42
N ALA A 51 -3.17 -4.98 -4.69
CA ALA A 51 -2.61 -3.82 -4.03
C ALA A 51 -1.50 -4.20 -3.04
N HIS A 52 -1.75 -5.22 -2.21
CA HIS A 52 -0.79 -5.67 -1.21
C HIS A 52 0.46 -6.31 -1.81
N PHE A 53 0.34 -7.18 -2.80
CA PHE A 53 1.49 -7.76 -3.48
C PHE A 53 2.34 -6.70 -4.18
N ALA A 54 1.72 -5.75 -4.88
CA ALA A 54 2.44 -4.66 -5.52
C ALA A 54 3.16 -3.78 -4.48
N TYR A 55 2.47 -3.40 -3.41
CA TYR A 55 3.02 -2.50 -2.39
C TYR A 55 4.15 -3.14 -1.59
N TRP A 56 3.94 -4.37 -1.08
CA TRP A 56 4.91 -5.02 -0.20
C TRP A 56 6.00 -5.78 -0.94
N GLY A 57 5.70 -6.28 -2.17
CA GLY A 57 6.63 -7.10 -2.93
C GLY A 57 7.46 -6.33 -3.95
N PHE A 58 6.91 -5.27 -4.56
CA PHE A 58 7.52 -4.65 -5.72
C PHE A 58 7.69 -3.12 -5.62
N ASN A 59 7.22 -2.51 -4.55
CA ASN A 59 7.46 -1.09 -4.36
C ASN A 59 8.85 -0.84 -3.77
N GLN A 60 9.71 -0.16 -4.52
CA GLN A 60 11.11 0.01 -4.18
C GLN A 60 11.31 0.68 -2.82
N TYR A 61 10.55 1.72 -2.46
CA TYR A 61 10.76 2.41 -1.19
C TYR A 61 10.47 1.53 0.04
N ILE A 62 9.73 0.43 -0.14
CA ILE A 62 9.50 -0.59 0.87
C ILE A 62 10.60 -1.67 0.81
N THR A 63 10.79 -2.28 -0.38
CA THR A 63 11.65 -3.45 -0.56
C THR A 63 13.13 -3.14 -0.39
N GLN A 64 13.57 -1.90 -0.67
CA GLN A 64 14.97 -1.48 -0.51
C GLN A 64 15.52 -1.74 0.91
N ARG A 65 14.68 -1.74 1.94
CA ARG A 65 15.09 -2.02 3.32
C ARG A 65 15.39 -3.50 3.54
N ALA A 66 14.59 -4.38 2.94
CA ALA A 66 14.84 -5.82 2.97
C ALA A 66 16.06 -6.19 2.11
N LEU A 67 16.20 -5.57 0.92
CA LEU A 67 17.32 -5.78 0.02
C LEU A 67 18.66 -5.26 0.61
N GLY A 68 18.62 -4.25 1.47
CA GLY A 68 19.78 -3.73 2.19
C GLY A 68 20.23 -4.56 3.40
N ALA A 69 19.56 -5.65 3.72
CA ALA A 69 19.94 -6.52 4.84
C ALA A 69 21.22 -7.31 4.53
N LYS A 70 21.99 -7.63 5.58
CA LYS A 70 23.26 -8.35 5.45
C LYS A 70 23.13 -9.78 4.89
N SER A 71 21.96 -10.38 5.06
CA SER A 71 21.67 -11.73 4.59
C SER A 71 20.17 -11.96 4.47
N LEU A 72 19.75 -12.99 3.72
CA LEU A 72 18.36 -13.39 3.58
C LEU A 72 17.68 -13.69 4.93
N PRO A 73 18.29 -14.41 5.89
CA PRO A 73 17.69 -14.61 7.22
C PRO A 73 17.45 -13.30 7.98
N GLU A 74 18.33 -12.32 7.87
CA GLU A 74 18.13 -11.01 8.51
C GLU A 74 17.00 -10.22 7.84
N ALA A 75 16.89 -10.26 6.51
CA ALA A 75 15.75 -9.70 5.78
C ALA A 75 14.43 -10.33 6.23
N GLN A 76 14.40 -11.67 6.33
CA GLN A 76 13.21 -12.41 6.79
C GLN A 76 12.80 -12.01 8.22
N LYS A 77 13.74 -11.85 9.16
CA LYS A 77 13.45 -11.35 10.52
C LYS A 77 12.86 -9.94 10.49
N GLY A 78 13.43 -9.05 9.67
CA GLY A 78 12.94 -7.69 9.51
C GLY A 78 11.51 -7.64 8.97
N VAL A 79 11.20 -8.45 7.95
CA VAL A 79 9.85 -8.57 7.38
C VAL A 79 8.85 -9.12 8.41
N MET A 80 9.24 -10.14 9.18
CA MET A 80 8.38 -10.68 10.24
C MET A 80 8.13 -9.68 11.36
N PHE A 81 9.15 -8.93 11.78
CA PHE A 81 8.97 -7.87 12.76
C PHE A 81 8.01 -6.77 12.26
N ALA A 82 8.14 -6.36 10.99
CA ALA A 82 7.20 -5.42 10.37
C ALA A 82 5.77 -5.97 10.33
N ALA A 83 5.59 -7.27 10.07
CA ALA A 83 4.28 -7.92 10.09
C ALA A 83 3.63 -7.88 11.48
N TYR A 84 4.40 -8.16 12.54
CA TYR A 84 3.89 -8.04 13.92
C TYR A 84 3.50 -6.60 14.26
N LEU A 85 4.32 -5.61 13.91
CA LEU A 85 3.96 -4.20 14.10
C LEU A 85 2.69 -3.83 13.35
N LYS A 86 2.49 -4.41 12.16
CA LYS A 86 1.28 -4.17 11.35
C LYS A 86 0.00 -4.66 12.02
N ILE A 87 0.06 -5.76 12.79
CA ILE A 87 -1.09 -6.26 13.57
C ILE A 87 -1.51 -5.26 14.65
N ILE A 88 -0.57 -4.48 15.18
CA ILE A 88 -0.85 -3.48 16.23
C ILE A 88 -1.41 -2.18 15.64
N MET A 89 -1.16 -1.90 14.35
CA MET A 89 -1.57 -0.64 13.71
C MET A 89 -3.06 -0.28 13.85
N PRO A 90 -4.03 -1.21 13.78
CA PRO A 90 -5.44 -0.88 13.98
C PRO A 90 -5.72 -0.21 15.34
N LEU A 91 -5.00 -0.58 16.40
CA LEU A 91 -5.14 0.05 17.71
C LEU A 91 -4.66 1.52 17.70
N VAL A 92 -3.68 1.83 16.85
CA VAL A 92 -3.09 3.17 16.76
C VAL A 92 -3.83 4.07 15.79
N ILE A 93 -4.45 3.52 14.75
CA ILE A 93 -5.08 4.29 13.66
C ILE A 93 -6.61 4.17 13.72
N VAL A 94 -7.13 2.94 13.71
CA VAL A 94 -8.59 2.70 13.56
C VAL A 94 -9.33 3.08 14.84
N LEU A 95 -8.82 2.68 16.00
CA LEU A 95 -9.47 2.98 17.27
C LEU A 95 -9.59 4.50 17.54
N PRO A 96 -8.55 5.33 17.40
CA PRO A 96 -8.70 6.78 17.48
C PRO A 96 -9.68 7.36 16.45
N GLY A 97 -9.74 6.81 15.24
CA GLY A 97 -10.71 7.22 14.22
C GLY A 97 -12.16 6.97 14.65
N ILE A 98 -12.46 5.79 15.19
CA ILE A 98 -13.79 5.48 15.75
C ILE A 98 -14.11 6.39 16.93
N CYS A 99 -13.15 6.61 17.83
CA CYS A 99 -13.33 7.53 18.95
C CYS A 99 -13.61 8.97 18.47
N ALA A 100 -12.95 9.42 17.43
CA ALA A 100 -13.18 10.73 16.83
C ALA A 100 -14.60 10.86 16.28
N ALA A 101 -15.11 9.83 15.61
CA ALA A 101 -16.48 9.81 15.08
C ALA A 101 -17.56 9.93 16.19
N VAL A 102 -17.27 9.38 17.38
CA VAL A 102 -18.16 9.48 18.54
C VAL A 102 -18.05 10.85 19.23
N LEU A 103 -16.83 11.37 19.37
CA LEU A 103 -16.56 12.60 20.10
C LEU A 103 -16.83 13.86 19.27
N PHE A 104 -16.67 13.77 17.97
CA PHE A 104 -16.79 14.88 17.02
C PHE A 104 -17.72 14.50 15.85
N PRO A 105 -19.04 14.29 16.10
CA PRO A 105 -19.98 13.81 15.07
C PRO A 105 -20.20 14.79 13.91
N LEU A 106 -19.80 16.05 14.07
CA LEU A 106 -19.94 17.12 13.07
C LEU A 106 -18.60 17.49 12.39
N LEU A 107 -17.67 16.54 12.28
CA LEU A 107 -16.44 16.79 11.53
C LEU A 107 -16.75 17.05 10.05
N GLU A 108 -16.26 18.18 9.54
CA GLU A 108 -16.42 18.57 8.14
C GLU A 108 -15.74 17.59 7.18
N THR A 109 -14.58 17.07 7.58
CA THR A 109 -13.80 16.12 6.77
C THR A 109 -13.19 15.03 7.66
N SER A 110 -13.10 13.81 7.16
CA SER A 110 -12.49 12.68 7.88
C SER A 110 -11.00 12.91 8.21
N ASP A 111 -10.29 13.67 7.40
CA ASP A 111 -8.87 13.97 7.61
C ASP A 111 -8.60 14.84 8.85
N LYS A 112 -9.62 15.56 9.37
CA LYS A 112 -9.54 16.31 10.63
C LYS A 112 -9.64 15.42 11.89
N ALA A 113 -10.01 14.17 11.78
CA ALA A 113 -10.24 13.28 12.93
C ALA A 113 -8.99 13.12 13.81
N TYR A 114 -7.84 12.82 13.19
CA TYR A 114 -6.60 12.60 13.94
C TYR A 114 -6.07 13.89 14.62
N PRO A 115 -5.99 15.03 13.94
CA PRO A 115 -5.65 16.31 14.58
C PRO A 115 -6.58 16.68 15.74
N MET A 116 -7.89 16.46 15.61
CA MET A 116 -8.86 16.74 16.67
C MET A 116 -8.65 15.82 17.89
N MET A 117 -8.39 14.53 17.66
CA MET A 117 -8.04 13.61 18.75
C MET A 117 -6.73 14.00 19.45
N MET A 118 -5.74 14.49 18.70
CA MET A 118 -4.49 14.97 19.28
C MET A 118 -4.72 16.20 20.18
N SER A 119 -5.63 17.09 19.83
CA SER A 119 -5.92 18.30 20.63
C SER A 119 -6.46 18.01 22.03
N LEU A 120 -6.97 16.78 22.27
CA LEU A 120 -7.43 16.33 23.60
C LEU A 120 -6.27 15.93 24.53
N LEU A 121 -5.05 15.81 24.01
CA LEU A 121 -3.90 15.39 24.79
C LEU A 121 -3.37 16.52 25.67
N PRO A 122 -2.90 16.22 26.90
CA PRO A 122 -2.18 17.20 27.71
C PRO A 122 -0.94 17.73 26.98
N ASN A 123 -0.55 18.98 27.25
CA ASN A 123 0.52 19.69 26.52
C ASN A 123 1.80 18.86 26.28
N GLY A 124 2.30 18.14 27.29
CA GLY A 124 3.51 17.31 27.14
C GLY A 124 3.32 16.12 26.17
N LEU A 125 2.19 15.43 26.28
CA LEU A 125 1.85 14.31 25.37
C LEU A 125 1.50 14.80 23.96
N LEU A 126 0.84 15.94 23.84
CA LEU A 126 0.58 16.57 22.54
C LEU A 126 1.89 16.86 21.81
N GLY A 127 2.87 17.49 22.49
CA GLY A 127 4.19 17.77 21.89
C GLY A 127 4.93 16.50 21.47
N LEU A 128 4.91 15.45 22.32
CA LEU A 128 5.54 14.17 22.00
C LEU A 128 4.87 13.49 20.78
N THR A 129 3.54 13.46 20.74
CA THR A 129 2.78 12.86 19.64
C THR A 129 3.00 13.62 18.34
N PHE A 130 3.03 14.96 18.40
CA PHE A 130 3.32 15.78 17.23
C PHE A 130 4.75 15.56 16.71
N ALA A 131 5.75 15.51 17.60
CA ALA A 131 7.12 15.21 17.22
C ALA A 131 7.25 13.82 16.59
N ALA A 132 6.56 12.80 17.13
CA ALA A 132 6.52 11.45 16.56
C ALA A 132 5.88 11.44 15.17
N LEU A 133 4.80 12.20 14.95
CA LEU A 133 4.14 12.34 13.65
C LEU A 133 5.09 12.97 12.63
N ILE A 134 5.75 14.07 12.97
CA ILE A 134 6.73 14.73 12.11
C ILE A 134 7.88 13.76 11.77
N ALA A 135 8.42 13.03 12.75
CA ALA A 135 9.47 12.06 12.53
C ALA A 135 9.04 10.94 11.57
N ALA A 136 7.80 10.45 11.69
CA ALA A 136 7.24 9.42 10.79
C ALA A 136 7.09 9.95 9.35
N ILE A 137 6.62 11.19 9.18
CA ILE A 137 6.50 11.85 7.87
C ILE A 137 7.87 12.02 7.23
N VAL A 138 8.86 12.56 7.95
CA VAL A 138 10.22 12.76 7.46
C VAL A 138 10.87 11.43 7.05
N SER A 139 10.70 10.39 7.86
CA SER A 139 11.21 9.04 7.56
C SER A 139 10.62 8.47 6.26
N SER A 140 9.32 8.66 6.05
CA SER A 140 8.63 8.20 4.83
C SER A 140 9.08 8.99 3.60
N LEU A 141 9.13 10.32 3.69
CA LEU A 141 9.60 11.20 2.61
C LEU A 141 11.05 10.88 2.22
N ALA A 142 11.93 10.67 3.19
CA ALA A 142 13.33 10.28 2.93
C ALA A 142 13.42 8.97 2.14
N SER A 143 12.61 7.98 2.51
CA SER A 143 12.59 6.68 1.81
C SER A 143 12.04 6.80 0.38
N MET A 144 10.96 7.56 0.18
CA MET A 144 10.37 7.79 -1.14
C MET A 144 11.32 8.58 -2.04
N THR A 145 11.93 9.64 -1.52
CA THR A 145 12.88 10.48 -2.26
C THR A 145 14.13 9.69 -2.67
N ASN A 146 14.65 8.84 -1.78
CA ASN A 146 15.75 7.94 -2.10
C ASN A 146 15.37 6.95 -3.21
N SER A 147 14.16 6.41 -3.18
CA SER A 147 13.66 5.50 -4.20
C SER A 147 13.55 6.21 -5.57
N ILE A 148 12.92 7.38 -5.63
CA ILE A 148 12.81 8.19 -6.86
C ILE A 148 14.20 8.50 -7.42
N SER A 149 15.10 8.96 -6.57
CA SER A 149 16.47 9.29 -6.91
C SER A 149 17.22 8.09 -7.51
N THR A 150 17.09 6.92 -6.89
CA THR A 150 17.76 5.70 -7.34
C THR A 150 17.22 5.21 -8.67
N ILE A 151 15.88 5.12 -8.81
CA ILE A 151 15.22 4.70 -10.06
C ILE A 151 15.62 5.65 -11.19
N PHE A 152 15.49 6.96 -11.00
CA PHE A 152 15.83 7.91 -12.04
C PHE A 152 17.31 7.83 -12.42
N THR A 153 18.21 7.79 -11.45
CA THR A 153 19.65 7.81 -11.69
C THR A 153 20.13 6.52 -12.36
N MET A 154 19.67 5.36 -11.89
CA MET A 154 20.20 4.07 -12.35
C MET A 154 19.44 3.53 -13.57
N ASP A 155 18.11 3.67 -13.59
CA ASP A 155 17.29 3.03 -14.62
C ASP A 155 17.00 3.99 -15.80
N VAL A 156 17.01 5.31 -15.55
CA VAL A 156 16.78 6.30 -16.61
C VAL A 156 18.10 6.95 -17.03
N TYR A 157 18.73 7.74 -16.14
CA TYR A 157 19.89 8.53 -16.53
C TYR A 157 21.05 7.65 -17.00
N ARG A 158 21.43 6.63 -16.23
CA ARG A 158 22.55 5.74 -16.58
C ARG A 158 22.28 4.90 -17.83
N ALA A 159 21.02 4.49 -18.05
CA ALA A 159 20.62 3.69 -19.21
C ALA A 159 20.74 4.47 -20.54
N TYR A 160 20.51 5.79 -20.50
CA TYR A 160 20.57 6.65 -21.69
C TYR A 160 21.85 7.49 -21.79
N ALA A 161 22.74 7.43 -20.80
CA ALA A 161 24.01 8.13 -20.85
C ALA A 161 24.94 7.50 -21.89
N THR A 162 25.43 8.32 -22.83
CA THR A 162 26.33 7.90 -23.93
C THR A 162 27.71 7.44 -23.45
N ASN A 163 28.17 7.95 -22.30
CA ASN A 163 29.44 7.59 -21.66
C ASN A 163 29.15 7.03 -20.26
N ASN A 164 29.90 6.03 -19.81
CA ASN A 164 29.79 5.51 -18.44
C ASN A 164 30.05 6.66 -17.43
N PRO A 165 29.00 7.18 -16.77
CA PRO A 165 29.16 8.31 -15.87
C PRO A 165 29.91 7.91 -14.61
N SER A 166 30.79 8.82 -14.12
CA SER A 166 31.48 8.61 -12.86
C SER A 166 30.53 8.49 -11.68
N ASN A 167 30.95 7.79 -10.63
CA ASN A 167 30.16 7.64 -9.41
C ASN A 167 29.75 8.99 -8.79
N THR A 168 30.68 9.96 -8.81
CA THR A 168 30.39 11.34 -8.34
C THR A 168 29.26 11.99 -9.13
N ARG A 169 29.23 11.80 -10.45
CA ARG A 169 28.17 12.32 -11.32
C ARG A 169 26.83 11.67 -11.02
N LEU A 170 26.80 10.34 -10.85
CA LEU A 170 25.59 9.61 -10.46
C LEU A 170 25.02 10.11 -9.13
N VAL A 171 25.87 10.29 -8.11
CA VAL A 171 25.47 10.84 -6.81
C VAL A 171 24.87 12.24 -6.93
N ASN A 172 25.51 13.12 -7.74
CA ASN A 172 25.01 14.48 -7.94
C ASN A 172 23.67 14.51 -8.68
N ILE A 173 23.51 13.69 -9.71
CA ILE A 173 22.21 13.52 -10.39
C ILE A 173 21.16 13.03 -9.41
N GLY A 174 21.47 12.03 -8.58
CA GLY A 174 20.54 11.53 -7.56
C GLY A 174 20.11 12.62 -6.57
N ARG A 175 21.05 13.42 -6.08
CA ARG A 175 20.75 14.56 -5.19
C ARG A 175 19.85 15.60 -5.87
N SER A 176 20.17 15.98 -7.10
CA SER A 176 19.34 16.92 -7.87
C SER A 176 17.95 16.37 -8.11
N THR A 177 17.82 15.10 -8.45
CA THR A 177 16.52 14.43 -8.64
C THR A 177 15.70 14.45 -7.34
N SER A 178 16.33 14.19 -6.19
CA SER A 178 15.66 14.25 -4.88
C SER A 178 15.10 15.64 -4.59
N VAL A 179 15.90 16.68 -4.83
CA VAL A 179 15.47 18.07 -4.60
C VAL A 179 14.33 18.46 -5.54
N ILE A 180 14.46 18.14 -6.83
CA ILE A 180 13.41 18.43 -7.82
C ILE A 180 12.11 17.70 -7.47
N ALA A 181 12.19 16.43 -7.09
CA ALA A 181 11.01 15.65 -6.68
C ALA A 181 10.30 16.25 -5.46
N LEU A 182 11.06 16.71 -4.46
CA LEU A 182 10.49 17.38 -3.29
C LEU A 182 9.83 18.72 -3.66
N ILE A 183 10.47 19.52 -4.52
CA ILE A 183 9.89 20.78 -5.00
C ILE A 183 8.56 20.51 -5.72
N ILE A 184 8.53 19.54 -6.66
CA ILE A 184 7.32 19.15 -7.37
C ILE A 184 6.24 18.71 -6.37
N ALA A 185 6.59 17.88 -5.37
CA ALA A 185 5.66 17.40 -4.36
C ALA A 185 5.04 18.56 -3.55
N VAL A 186 5.85 19.52 -3.11
CA VAL A 186 5.37 20.70 -2.35
C VAL A 186 4.37 21.53 -3.18
N PHE A 187 4.72 21.85 -4.43
CA PHE A 187 3.82 22.64 -5.30
C PHE A 187 2.57 21.88 -5.75
N SER A 188 2.65 20.54 -5.83
CA SER A 188 1.51 19.71 -6.23
C SER A 188 0.57 19.38 -5.07
N ALA A 189 1.04 19.39 -3.83
CA ALA A 189 0.27 18.91 -2.68
C ALA A 189 -1.03 19.70 -2.48
N THR A 190 -0.97 21.03 -2.43
CA THR A 190 -2.15 21.88 -2.20
C THR A 190 -3.16 21.81 -3.34
N PRO A 191 -2.78 21.95 -4.63
CA PRO A 191 -3.74 21.84 -5.73
C PRO A 191 -4.40 20.45 -5.84
N LEU A 192 -3.66 19.39 -5.52
CA LEU A 192 -4.17 18.02 -5.68
C LEU A 192 -4.97 17.51 -4.47
N LEU A 193 -4.62 17.94 -3.27
CA LEU A 193 -5.14 17.35 -2.02
C LEU A 193 -5.92 18.35 -1.16
N GLY A 194 -5.77 19.65 -1.38
CA GLY A 194 -6.27 20.69 -0.46
C GLY A 194 -7.79 20.83 -0.39
N SER A 195 -8.55 20.29 -1.37
CA SER A 195 -10.02 20.37 -1.44
C SER A 195 -10.72 19.03 -1.26
N LEU A 196 -9.99 17.96 -0.89
CA LEU A 196 -10.53 16.60 -0.85
C LEU A 196 -11.12 16.29 0.52
N GLU A 197 -12.21 15.52 0.53
CA GLU A 197 -12.81 14.97 1.76
C GLU A 197 -11.88 13.94 2.41
N SER A 198 -11.13 13.18 1.60
CA SER A 198 -10.16 12.20 2.05
C SER A 198 -8.96 12.13 1.09
N ALA A 199 -7.85 12.71 1.52
CA ALA A 199 -6.58 12.67 0.79
C ALA A 199 -6.08 11.22 0.65
N PHE A 200 -6.30 10.37 1.65
CA PHE A 200 -5.92 8.96 1.61
C PHE A 200 -6.63 8.21 0.47
N GLN A 201 -7.94 8.36 0.34
CA GLN A 201 -8.72 7.71 -0.71
C GLN A 201 -8.28 8.17 -2.11
N TYR A 202 -8.03 9.46 -2.27
CA TYR A 202 -7.53 10.00 -3.54
C TYR A 202 -6.20 9.36 -3.94
N ILE A 203 -5.24 9.29 -3.02
CA ILE A 203 -3.94 8.66 -3.25
C ILE A 203 -4.12 7.18 -3.62
N GLN A 204 -4.99 6.45 -2.94
CA GLN A 204 -5.27 5.05 -3.23
C GLN A 204 -5.90 4.86 -4.61
N ASN A 205 -6.87 5.69 -4.98
CA ASN A 205 -7.48 5.69 -6.30
C ASN A 205 -6.44 5.97 -7.39
N PHE A 206 -5.59 6.99 -7.19
CA PHE A 206 -4.54 7.36 -8.15
C PHE A 206 -3.50 6.26 -8.33
N THR A 207 -2.99 5.70 -7.24
CA THR A 207 -2.05 4.58 -7.31
C THR A 207 -2.68 3.34 -7.93
N GLY A 208 -3.98 3.15 -7.75
CA GLY A 208 -4.75 2.05 -8.35
C GLY A 208 -4.76 2.03 -9.87
N PHE A 209 -4.44 3.14 -10.56
CA PHE A 209 -4.29 3.15 -12.02
C PHE A 209 -3.06 2.39 -12.50
N PHE A 210 -1.98 2.44 -11.75
CA PHE A 210 -0.67 1.88 -12.14
C PHE A 210 -0.39 0.52 -11.50
N THR A 211 -0.90 0.31 -10.31
CA THR A 211 -0.60 -0.87 -9.48
C THR A 211 -0.86 -2.20 -10.19
N PRO A 212 -2.01 -2.42 -10.89
CA PRO A 212 -2.26 -3.70 -11.55
C PRO A 212 -1.25 -4.02 -12.64
N GLY A 213 -0.94 -3.02 -13.49
CA GLY A 213 0.05 -3.18 -14.57
C GLY A 213 1.45 -3.45 -14.05
N ILE A 214 1.88 -2.72 -13.04
CA ILE A 214 3.17 -2.93 -12.38
C ILE A 214 3.26 -4.36 -11.84
N LEU A 215 2.21 -4.83 -11.16
CA LEU A 215 2.19 -6.19 -10.62
C LEU A 215 2.29 -7.24 -11.73
N VAL A 216 1.54 -7.10 -12.83
CA VAL A 216 1.64 -8.02 -13.98
C VAL A 216 3.06 -8.05 -14.51
N ILE A 217 3.67 -6.88 -14.76
CA ILE A 217 5.04 -6.78 -15.28
C ILE A 217 6.02 -7.57 -14.41
N PHE A 218 6.01 -7.35 -13.09
CA PHE A 218 6.92 -8.02 -12.18
C PHE A 218 6.64 -9.52 -12.05
N LEU A 219 5.38 -9.93 -11.97
CA LEU A 219 5.03 -11.36 -11.86
C LEU A 219 5.44 -12.14 -13.11
N VAL A 220 5.16 -11.62 -14.31
CA VAL A 220 5.52 -12.32 -15.54
C VAL A 220 7.03 -12.28 -15.77
N ALA A 221 7.72 -11.20 -15.44
CA ALA A 221 9.17 -11.12 -15.57
C ALA A 221 9.91 -12.09 -14.65
N LEU A 222 9.39 -12.31 -13.43
CA LEU A 222 10.02 -13.20 -12.45
C LEU A 222 9.63 -14.68 -12.65
N PHE A 223 8.36 -14.95 -12.94
CA PHE A 223 7.83 -16.31 -12.84
C PHE A 223 7.41 -16.94 -14.17
N TRP A 224 7.39 -16.16 -15.26
CA TRP A 224 6.93 -16.68 -16.54
C TRP A 224 7.95 -16.53 -17.67
N PRO A 225 8.74 -17.57 -17.97
CA PRO A 225 9.82 -17.51 -18.96
C PRO A 225 9.38 -17.14 -20.38
N LYS A 226 8.10 -17.36 -20.71
CA LYS A 226 7.56 -17.12 -22.07
C LYS A 226 7.05 -15.70 -22.28
N ALA A 227 7.17 -14.83 -21.28
CA ALA A 227 6.84 -13.42 -21.41
C ALA A 227 7.90 -12.70 -22.26
N THR A 228 7.44 -12.12 -23.35
CA THR A 228 8.32 -11.33 -24.25
C THR A 228 8.26 -9.85 -23.90
N THR A 229 9.22 -9.06 -24.39
CA THR A 229 9.21 -7.60 -24.19
C THR A 229 7.93 -6.97 -24.73
N LEU A 230 7.45 -7.41 -25.91
CA LEU A 230 6.22 -6.87 -26.50
C LEU A 230 4.98 -7.28 -25.69
N SER A 231 4.92 -8.52 -25.19
CA SER A 231 3.78 -8.96 -24.37
C SER A 231 3.67 -8.15 -23.06
N VAL A 232 4.79 -7.84 -22.44
CA VAL A 232 4.84 -7.00 -21.23
C VAL A 232 4.46 -5.55 -21.53
N LEU A 233 4.91 -4.98 -22.65
CA LEU A 233 4.52 -3.64 -23.06
C LEU A 233 3.02 -3.55 -23.35
N ASN A 234 2.45 -4.53 -24.04
CA ASN A 234 1.02 -4.58 -24.31
C ASN A 234 0.21 -4.71 -23.02
N ALA A 235 0.68 -5.49 -22.05
CA ALA A 235 0.05 -5.57 -20.72
C ALA A 235 0.08 -4.22 -19.98
N ALA A 236 1.20 -3.52 -20.03
CA ALA A 236 1.35 -2.19 -19.42
C ALA A 236 0.39 -1.17 -20.05
N LEU A 237 0.33 -1.13 -21.38
CA LEU A 237 -0.59 -0.25 -22.11
C LEU A 237 -2.05 -0.61 -21.82
N THR A 238 -2.40 -1.88 -21.84
CA THR A 238 -3.74 -2.36 -21.48
C THR A 238 -4.13 -1.91 -20.08
N SER A 239 -3.23 -2.06 -19.11
CA SER A 239 -3.47 -1.62 -17.74
C SER A 239 -3.82 -0.13 -17.68
N LEU A 240 -3.03 0.71 -18.31
CA LEU A 240 -3.24 2.16 -18.30
C LEU A 240 -4.55 2.54 -19.01
N VAL A 241 -4.73 2.06 -20.25
CA VAL A 241 -5.90 2.40 -21.06
C VAL A 241 -7.19 1.91 -20.39
N LEU A 242 -7.21 0.67 -19.90
CA LEU A 242 -8.40 0.09 -19.28
C LEU A 242 -8.70 0.76 -17.92
N SER A 243 -7.67 1.14 -17.14
CA SER A 243 -7.87 1.90 -15.90
C SER A 243 -8.53 3.26 -16.17
N ILE A 244 -8.04 3.99 -17.19
CA ILE A 244 -8.60 5.28 -17.58
C ILE A 244 -10.03 5.08 -18.11
N PHE A 245 -10.25 4.09 -18.98
CA PHE A 245 -11.56 3.79 -19.52
C PHE A 245 -12.60 3.51 -18.43
N ILE A 246 -12.30 2.59 -17.51
CA ILE A 246 -13.24 2.27 -16.42
C ILE A 246 -13.48 3.49 -15.52
N PHE A 247 -12.45 4.30 -15.24
CA PHE A 247 -12.59 5.50 -14.42
C PHE A 247 -13.56 6.52 -15.01
N TYR A 248 -13.52 6.75 -16.32
CA TYR A 248 -14.38 7.75 -16.98
C TYR A 248 -15.79 7.22 -17.30
N PHE A 249 -15.91 5.98 -17.74
CA PHE A 249 -17.18 5.41 -18.17
C PHE A 249 -17.97 4.72 -17.07
N PHE A 250 -17.31 4.32 -15.98
CA PHE A 250 -17.92 3.65 -14.84
C PHE A 250 -17.44 4.28 -13.52
N PRO A 251 -17.79 5.56 -13.24
CA PRO A 251 -17.27 6.29 -12.08
C PRO A 251 -17.69 5.69 -10.75
N ASP A 252 -18.84 5.01 -10.70
CA ASP A 252 -19.35 4.34 -9.50
C ASP A 252 -18.76 2.95 -9.27
N TYR A 253 -17.92 2.46 -10.20
CA TYR A 253 -17.32 1.14 -10.04
C TYR A 253 -16.20 1.17 -8.99
N PRO A 254 -16.27 0.34 -7.95
CA PRO A 254 -15.29 0.36 -6.85
C PRO A 254 -13.86 0.23 -7.36
N PHE A 255 -12.98 1.13 -6.90
CA PHE A 255 -11.60 1.19 -7.40
C PHE A 255 -10.82 -0.12 -7.18
N ILE A 256 -11.09 -0.83 -6.09
CA ILE A 256 -10.46 -2.12 -5.79
C ILE A 256 -10.88 -3.19 -6.81
N HIS A 257 -12.16 -3.22 -7.20
CA HIS A 257 -12.63 -4.13 -8.25
C HIS A 257 -12.07 -3.76 -9.63
N ARG A 258 -11.94 -2.46 -9.91
CA ARG A 258 -11.25 -1.97 -11.11
C ARG A 258 -9.83 -2.55 -11.20
N MET A 259 -9.08 -2.53 -10.10
CA MET A 259 -7.74 -3.10 -10.05
C MET A 259 -7.72 -4.58 -10.43
N ALA A 260 -8.70 -5.37 -9.97
CA ALA A 260 -8.82 -6.78 -10.34
C ALA A 260 -9.08 -6.97 -11.84
N VAL A 261 -10.08 -6.27 -12.37
CA VAL A 261 -10.42 -6.35 -13.80
C VAL A 261 -9.21 -5.97 -14.66
N VAL A 262 -8.54 -4.88 -14.34
CA VAL A 262 -7.36 -4.39 -15.04
C VAL A 262 -6.21 -5.40 -14.96
N PHE A 263 -5.96 -5.98 -13.80
CA PHE A 263 -4.90 -6.98 -13.60
C PHE A 263 -5.12 -8.21 -14.48
N PHE A 264 -6.29 -8.83 -14.39
CA PHE A 264 -6.59 -10.05 -15.15
C PHE A 264 -6.64 -9.79 -16.65
N SER A 265 -7.19 -8.66 -17.08
CA SER A 265 -7.20 -8.26 -18.49
C SER A 265 -5.77 -8.03 -19.02
N SER A 266 -4.93 -7.35 -18.28
CA SER A 266 -3.53 -7.11 -18.66
C SER A 266 -2.73 -8.41 -18.73
N PHE A 267 -2.94 -9.30 -17.75
CA PHE A 267 -2.31 -10.61 -17.75
C PHE A 267 -2.76 -11.45 -18.94
N PHE A 268 -4.05 -11.43 -19.28
CA PHE A 268 -4.60 -12.11 -20.44
C PHE A 268 -4.04 -11.59 -21.75
N VAL A 269 -3.93 -10.27 -21.91
CA VAL A 269 -3.30 -9.65 -23.10
C VAL A 269 -1.82 -10.03 -23.20
N CYS A 270 -1.11 -10.07 -22.07
CA CYS A 270 0.27 -10.56 -22.04
C CYS A 270 0.36 -12.00 -22.55
N TYR A 271 -0.51 -12.88 -22.06
CA TYR A 271 -0.58 -14.27 -22.47
C TYR A 271 -0.88 -14.42 -23.96
N LEU A 272 -1.91 -13.74 -24.47
CA LEU A 272 -2.27 -13.78 -25.89
C LEU A 272 -1.15 -13.28 -26.80
N THR A 273 -0.52 -12.15 -26.41
CA THR A 273 0.62 -11.63 -27.19
C THR A 273 1.78 -12.61 -27.24
N SER A 274 2.07 -13.30 -26.13
CA SER A 274 3.13 -14.32 -26.09
C SER A 274 2.78 -15.54 -26.96
N LEU A 275 1.52 -15.94 -27.01
CA LEU A 275 1.05 -17.01 -27.93
C LEU A 275 1.26 -16.62 -29.39
N ILE A 276 0.87 -15.42 -29.79
CA ILE A 276 1.05 -14.92 -31.16
C ILE A 276 2.53 -14.87 -31.56
N GLN A 277 3.42 -14.62 -30.59
CA GLN A 277 4.88 -14.61 -30.83
C GLN A 277 5.55 -15.99 -30.79
N GLY A 278 4.78 -17.06 -30.81
CA GLY A 278 5.28 -18.43 -30.89
C GLY A 278 5.50 -19.14 -29.56
N TYR A 279 5.19 -18.48 -28.43
CA TYR A 279 5.20 -19.06 -27.06
C TYR A 279 6.52 -19.74 -26.68
N THR A 280 7.64 -19.17 -27.08
CA THR A 280 9.00 -19.64 -26.77
C THR A 280 9.57 -18.95 -25.55
N ASP A 281 10.53 -19.58 -24.89
CA ASP A 281 11.20 -18.96 -23.75
C ASP A 281 11.97 -17.71 -24.17
N SER A 282 11.80 -16.64 -23.39
CA SER A 282 12.47 -15.38 -23.62
C SER A 282 13.97 -15.52 -23.27
N PRO A 283 14.89 -15.01 -24.10
CA PRO A 283 16.32 -14.98 -23.75
C PRO A 283 16.61 -14.12 -22.52
N LYS A 284 15.65 -13.30 -22.08
CA LYS A 284 15.74 -12.46 -20.87
C LYS A 284 15.07 -13.10 -19.65
N ALA A 285 14.56 -14.32 -19.77
CA ALA A 285 13.90 -15.02 -18.66
C ALA A 285 14.86 -15.23 -17.49
N ILE A 286 14.35 -14.99 -16.29
CA ILE A 286 15.12 -15.21 -15.04
C ILE A 286 15.12 -16.72 -14.74
N ASN A 287 16.29 -17.29 -14.54
CA ASN A 287 16.41 -18.68 -14.11
C ASN A 287 16.19 -18.78 -12.59
N LEU A 288 14.99 -19.22 -12.20
CA LEU A 288 14.64 -19.39 -10.79
C LEU A 288 15.26 -20.63 -10.15
N LYS A 289 15.84 -21.57 -10.93
CA LYS A 289 16.40 -22.81 -10.41
C LYS A 289 17.62 -22.59 -9.50
N ASP A 290 18.32 -21.48 -9.72
CA ASP A 290 19.51 -21.13 -8.96
C ASP A 290 19.18 -20.34 -7.68
N ILE A 291 17.89 -20.03 -7.45
CA ILE A 291 17.42 -19.29 -6.28
C ILE A 291 17.00 -20.27 -5.20
N ASN A 292 17.63 -20.15 -4.03
CA ASN A 292 17.22 -20.91 -2.86
C ASN A 292 16.01 -20.24 -2.18
N PHE A 293 14.85 -20.84 -2.35
CA PHE A 293 13.59 -20.39 -1.69
C PHE A 293 13.41 -20.99 -0.29
N ALA A 294 14.37 -21.73 0.25
CA ALA A 294 14.25 -22.32 1.57
C ALA A 294 14.15 -21.25 2.65
N THR A 295 13.18 -21.38 3.50
CA THR A 295 12.93 -20.50 4.64
C THR A 295 13.30 -21.19 5.96
N SER A 296 13.70 -20.43 6.96
CA SER A 296 14.01 -20.99 8.27
C SER A 296 12.74 -21.49 8.97
N LYS A 297 12.88 -22.54 9.81
CA LYS A 297 11.77 -23.05 10.63
C LYS A 297 11.13 -21.93 11.48
N ALA A 298 11.95 -21.05 12.03
CA ALA A 298 11.47 -19.89 12.80
C ALA A 298 10.64 -18.95 11.94
N PHE A 299 11.06 -18.64 10.70
CA PHE A 299 10.30 -17.82 9.77
C PHE A 299 8.93 -18.44 9.46
N ASN A 300 8.89 -19.75 9.18
CA ASN A 300 7.65 -20.44 8.85
C ASN A 300 6.65 -20.46 10.03
N ILE A 301 7.14 -20.69 11.26
CA ILE A 301 6.31 -20.64 12.47
C ILE A 301 5.75 -19.23 12.67
N ASN A 302 6.59 -18.20 12.59
CA ASN A 302 6.14 -16.81 12.75
C ASN A 302 5.14 -16.41 11.65
N THR A 303 5.37 -16.85 10.42
CA THR A 303 4.41 -16.63 9.33
C THR A 303 3.06 -17.26 9.63
N ALA A 304 3.05 -18.52 10.11
CA ALA A 304 1.81 -19.19 10.50
C ALA A 304 1.09 -18.43 11.63
N VAL A 305 1.83 -17.97 12.65
CA VAL A 305 1.27 -17.17 13.75
C VAL A 305 0.64 -15.88 13.25
N VAL A 306 1.33 -15.14 12.36
CA VAL A 306 0.80 -13.90 11.77
C VAL A 306 -0.45 -14.18 10.95
N VAL A 307 -0.43 -15.22 10.10
CA VAL A 307 -1.60 -15.59 9.28
C VAL A 307 -2.79 -15.96 10.15
N VAL A 308 -2.59 -16.78 11.19
CA VAL A 308 -3.67 -17.15 12.12
C VAL A 308 -4.19 -15.93 12.86
N ALA A 309 -3.31 -15.07 13.38
CA ALA A 309 -3.72 -13.86 14.10
C ALA A 309 -4.54 -12.91 13.19
N VAL A 310 -4.08 -12.68 11.95
CA VAL A 310 -4.81 -11.84 10.98
C VAL A 310 -6.14 -12.47 10.59
N SER A 311 -6.16 -13.77 10.29
CA SER A 311 -7.40 -14.48 9.95
C SER A 311 -8.39 -14.46 11.11
N TYR A 312 -7.92 -14.69 12.34
CA TYR A 312 -8.74 -14.62 13.53
C TYR A 312 -9.36 -13.23 13.71
N THR A 313 -8.57 -12.16 13.60
CA THR A 313 -9.08 -10.79 13.72
C THR A 313 -10.10 -10.42 12.65
N HIS A 314 -9.94 -10.92 11.41
CA HIS A 314 -10.87 -10.65 10.32
C HIS A 314 -12.15 -11.52 10.36
N LEU A 315 -12.08 -12.70 10.97
CA LEU A 315 -13.21 -13.62 11.06
C LEU A 315 -14.02 -13.50 12.36
N THR A 316 -13.40 -12.98 13.43
CA THR A 316 -13.98 -12.97 14.77
C THR A 316 -14.28 -11.59 15.32
N LEU A 317 -13.87 -10.50 14.66
CA LEU A 317 -14.42 -9.19 14.98
C LEU A 317 -15.88 -9.18 14.56
N PRO A 318 -16.81 -8.76 15.44
CA PRO A 318 -18.14 -9.28 15.46
C PRO A 318 -18.93 -8.96 14.21
N THR A 319 -19.40 -10.02 13.58
CA THR A 319 -20.59 -10.04 12.72
C THR A 319 -21.86 -10.20 13.58
N THR A 320 -21.83 -9.82 14.87
CA THR A 320 -22.98 -9.89 15.78
C THR A 320 -23.30 -8.52 16.34
#